data_22d5cfb463775c9f8c972596c091e1e1
#
_entry.id   22d5cfb463775c9f8c972596c091e1e1
#
_cell.length_a   1.000
_cell.length_b   1.000
_cell.length_c   1.000
_cell.angle_alpha   90.00
_cell.angle_beta   90.00
_cell.angle_gamma   90.00
#
_symmetry.space_group_name_H-M   'P 1'
#
loop_
_entity.id
_entity.type
_entity.pdbx_description
1 polymer ?
#
loop_
_entity_poly.entity_id
_entity_poly.type
_entity_poly.pdbx_seq_one_letter_code
_entity_poly.pdbx_strand_id
1 'polypeptide(L)'
;VLEYAVPTGVASLMWVGMSRGNTALCLSVVLLDTLLSPVVIPLTMKLLVGSVVALDTWGMMRDLLLMVALPALVAMVLYQLTKGAVAVTLKPKLSLPAKAALLLIITANATGCAPFLRNLTPTLVRVMIVVFFLCLLGFFLGYWAGRLLKLDFPTVQTVALNAGMRNISAGAVLAEAYFPGDVLFPVAFSP
;
A
#
# COMPACT_ATOMS: atom_id res chain seq x y z
N VAL A 1 6.16 -6.22 -10.14
CA VAL A 1 6.06 -4.79 -10.44
C VAL A 1 4.90 -4.16 -9.69
N LEU A 2 3.67 -4.69 -9.82
CA LEU A 2 2.47 -4.13 -9.16
C LEU A 2 2.69 -3.95 -7.66
N GLU A 3 3.27 -4.93 -6.97
CA GLU A 3 3.58 -4.91 -5.54
C GLU A 3 4.33 -3.64 -5.11
N TYR A 4 5.30 -3.20 -5.92
CA TYR A 4 6.09 -2.00 -5.62
C TYR A 4 5.51 -0.71 -6.20
N ALA A 5 4.59 -0.82 -7.15
CA ALA A 5 3.90 0.34 -7.72
C ALA A 5 2.79 0.86 -6.79
N VAL A 6 2.20 -0.01 -5.95
CA VAL A 6 1.15 0.42 -5.01
C VAL A 6 1.69 1.35 -3.92
N PRO A 7 0.84 2.26 -3.38
CA PRO A 7 1.29 3.25 -2.43
C PRO A 7 1.73 2.63 -1.10
N THR A 8 2.39 3.43 -0.29
CA THR A 8 2.80 3.04 1.07
C THR A 8 1.60 2.59 1.90
N GLY A 9 1.75 1.49 2.60
CA GLY A 9 0.69 0.94 3.44
C GLY A 9 0.38 1.82 4.65
N VAL A 10 -0.91 2.09 4.90
CA VAL A 10 -1.34 2.85 6.10
C VAL A 10 -0.90 2.18 7.40
N ALA A 11 -0.70 0.87 7.39
CA ALA A 11 -0.15 0.11 8.51
C ALA A 11 1.24 0.59 8.94
N SER A 12 2.03 1.18 8.04
CA SER A 12 3.35 1.76 8.37
C SER A 12 3.25 2.81 9.48
N LEU A 13 2.16 3.58 9.54
CA LEU A 13 1.95 4.60 10.58
C LEU A 13 1.89 3.97 11.99
N MET A 14 1.29 2.79 12.11
CA MET A 14 1.23 2.07 13.37
C MET A 14 2.62 1.57 13.78
N TRP A 15 3.36 0.97 12.86
CA TRP A 15 4.72 0.49 13.11
C TRP A 15 5.70 1.62 13.42
N VAL A 16 5.62 2.74 12.69
CA VAL A 16 6.41 3.95 12.96
C VAL A 16 6.10 4.49 14.35
N GLY A 17 4.83 4.54 14.75
CA GLY A 17 4.43 4.95 16.10
C GLY A 17 4.98 4.04 17.18
N MET A 18 4.93 2.71 16.99
CA MET A 18 5.46 1.72 17.94
C MET A 18 6.99 1.77 18.05
N SER A 19 7.71 2.05 16.96
CA SER A 19 9.16 2.16 16.93
C SER A 19 9.71 3.53 17.35
N ARG A 20 8.84 4.45 17.80
CA ARG A 20 9.19 5.83 18.12
C ARG A 20 9.79 6.61 16.95
N GLY A 21 9.37 6.28 15.72
CA GLY A 21 9.74 7.00 14.51
C GLY A 21 9.01 8.35 14.38
N ASN A 22 9.30 9.06 13.30
CA ASN A 22 8.67 10.34 12.98
C ASN A 22 7.29 10.13 12.35
N THR A 23 6.24 10.09 13.18
CA THR A 23 4.86 9.85 12.76
C THR A 23 4.30 10.96 11.85
N ALA A 24 4.76 12.21 12.01
CA ALA A 24 4.32 13.32 11.16
C ALA A 24 4.86 13.13 9.74
N LEU A 25 6.13 12.77 9.60
CA LEU A 25 6.74 12.44 8.30
C LEU A 25 6.04 11.23 7.67
N CYS A 26 5.81 10.16 8.44
CA CYS A 26 5.12 8.97 7.96
C CYS A 26 3.74 9.31 7.38
N LEU A 27 2.94 10.07 8.12
CA LEU A 27 1.62 10.51 7.68
C LEU A 27 1.70 11.33 6.38
N SER A 28 2.65 12.26 6.30
CA SER A 28 2.86 13.08 5.11
C SER A 28 3.22 12.23 3.88
N VAL A 29 4.12 11.25 4.04
CA VAL A 29 4.50 10.33 2.96
C VAL A 29 3.30 9.49 2.51
N VAL A 30 2.58 8.87 3.45
CA VAL A 30 1.40 8.06 3.15
C VAL A 30 0.33 8.86 2.41
N LEU A 31 0.07 10.09 2.83
CA LEU A 31 -0.92 10.96 2.18
C LEU A 31 -0.49 11.37 0.76
N LEU A 32 0.75 11.81 0.59
CA LEU A 32 1.27 12.20 -0.72
C LEU A 32 1.30 11.01 -1.69
N ASP A 33 1.79 9.88 -1.24
CA ASP A 33 1.86 8.65 -2.03
C ASP A 33 0.46 8.17 -2.45
N THR A 34 -0.50 8.22 -1.53
CA THR A 34 -1.91 7.92 -1.79
C THR A 34 -2.54 8.86 -2.82
N LEU A 35 -2.27 10.18 -2.72
CA LEU A 35 -2.82 11.17 -3.67
C LEU A 35 -2.18 11.08 -5.05
N LEU A 36 -0.91 10.70 -5.14
CA LEU A 36 -0.20 10.53 -6.40
C LEU A 36 -0.48 9.19 -7.06
N SER A 37 -0.91 8.20 -6.30
CA SER A 37 -1.11 6.81 -6.77
C SER A 37 -2.00 6.68 -8.02
N PRO A 38 -3.09 7.45 -8.22
CA PRO A 38 -3.92 7.34 -9.42
C PRO A 38 -3.20 7.66 -10.73
N VAL A 39 -2.12 8.41 -10.64
CA VAL A 39 -1.28 8.76 -11.82
C VAL A 39 -0.05 7.86 -11.88
N VAL A 40 0.67 7.74 -10.76
CA VAL A 40 1.96 7.03 -10.72
C VAL A 40 1.81 5.54 -11.00
N ILE A 41 0.81 4.88 -10.40
CA ILE A 41 0.62 3.43 -10.56
C ILE A 41 0.31 3.07 -12.03
N PRO A 42 -0.74 3.64 -12.67
CA PRO A 42 -1.07 3.28 -14.04
C PRO A 42 0.05 3.60 -15.04
N LEU A 43 0.74 4.73 -14.85
CA LEU A 43 1.88 5.08 -15.71
C LEU A 43 3.05 4.11 -15.54
N THR A 44 3.40 3.75 -14.30
CA THR A 44 4.45 2.77 -14.01
C THR A 44 4.10 1.41 -14.62
N MET A 45 2.85 0.97 -14.44
CA MET A 45 2.38 -0.30 -15.00
C MET A 45 2.38 -0.27 -16.54
N LYS A 46 1.92 0.82 -17.15
CA LYS A 46 1.97 0.99 -18.61
C LYS A 46 3.39 0.93 -19.15
N LEU A 47 4.33 1.59 -18.48
CA LEU A 47 5.73 1.64 -18.93
C LEU A 47 6.46 0.30 -18.76
N LEU A 48 6.21 -0.41 -17.64
CA LEU A 48 6.98 -1.61 -17.30
C LEU A 48 6.31 -2.91 -17.73
N VAL A 49 4.98 -2.94 -17.85
CA VAL A 49 4.19 -4.15 -18.10
C VAL A 49 3.30 -4.03 -19.33
N GLY A 50 3.02 -2.82 -19.79
CA GLY A 50 2.07 -2.55 -20.86
C GLY A 50 2.42 -3.19 -22.23
N SER A 51 3.65 -3.64 -22.43
CA SER A 51 4.05 -4.41 -23.61
C SER A 51 3.64 -5.90 -23.54
N VAL A 52 3.33 -6.39 -22.33
CA VAL A 52 3.01 -7.81 -22.08
C VAL A 52 1.53 -8.01 -21.78
N VAL A 53 0.91 -7.02 -21.14
CA VAL A 53 -0.50 -7.07 -20.73
C VAL A 53 -1.21 -5.84 -21.28
N ALA A 54 -2.34 -6.05 -21.96
CA ALA A 54 -3.21 -4.97 -22.40
C ALA A 54 -3.91 -4.37 -21.18
N LEU A 55 -3.42 -3.22 -20.69
CA LEU A 55 -3.93 -2.56 -19.50
C LEU A 55 -4.85 -1.42 -19.87
N ASP A 56 -6.05 -1.40 -19.28
CA ASP A 56 -6.89 -0.20 -19.27
C ASP A 56 -6.33 0.82 -18.27
N THR A 57 -5.32 1.55 -18.73
CA THR A 57 -4.65 2.58 -17.94
C THR A 57 -5.63 3.66 -17.45
N TRP A 58 -6.62 4.01 -18.27
CA TRP A 58 -7.58 5.07 -17.97
C TRP A 58 -8.59 4.62 -16.93
N GLY A 59 -9.12 3.40 -17.06
CA GLY A 59 -9.97 2.77 -16.05
C GLY A 59 -9.26 2.65 -14.72
N MET A 60 -8.01 2.19 -14.71
CA MET A 60 -7.19 2.08 -13.50
C MET A 60 -6.95 3.44 -12.81
N MET A 61 -6.67 4.50 -13.58
CA MET A 61 -6.54 5.86 -13.03
C MET A 61 -7.83 6.33 -12.37
N ARG A 62 -8.97 6.14 -13.05
CA ARG A 62 -10.29 6.52 -12.55
C ARG A 62 -10.65 5.78 -11.27
N ASP A 63 -10.44 4.47 -11.23
CA ASP A 63 -10.79 3.65 -10.08
C ASP A 63 -9.93 3.99 -8.86
N LEU A 64 -8.62 4.20 -9.04
CA LEU A 64 -7.75 4.67 -7.98
C LEU A 64 -8.13 6.07 -7.48
N LEU A 65 -8.54 6.96 -8.38
CA LEU A 65 -8.97 8.30 -8.03
C LEU A 65 -10.24 8.24 -7.16
N LEU A 66 -11.21 7.42 -7.53
CA LEU A 66 -12.47 7.28 -6.82
C LEU A 66 -12.36 6.48 -5.52
N MET A 67 -11.59 5.38 -5.53
CA MET A 67 -11.50 4.48 -4.37
C MET A 67 -10.48 4.92 -3.31
N VAL A 68 -9.43 5.64 -3.73
CA VAL A 68 -8.29 5.94 -2.86
C VAL A 68 -8.13 7.44 -2.64
N ALA A 69 -7.95 8.22 -3.72
CA ALA A 69 -7.65 9.64 -3.60
C ALA A 69 -8.85 10.46 -3.11
N LEU A 70 -10.04 10.21 -3.65
CA LEU A 70 -11.24 10.97 -3.30
C LEU A 70 -11.61 10.83 -1.81
N PRO A 71 -11.69 9.63 -1.20
CA PRO A 71 -11.93 9.50 0.24
C PRO A 71 -10.86 10.18 1.10
N ALA A 72 -9.59 10.10 0.69
CA ALA A 72 -8.50 10.76 1.40
C ALA A 72 -8.64 12.28 1.35
N LEU A 73 -8.95 12.86 0.19
CA LEU A 73 -9.19 14.29 0.02
C LEU A 73 -10.39 14.76 0.85
N VAL A 74 -11.51 14.02 0.82
CA VAL A 74 -12.69 14.33 1.63
C VAL A 74 -12.34 14.33 3.12
N ALA A 75 -11.59 13.33 3.60
CA ALA A 75 -11.15 13.27 4.99
C ALA A 75 -10.25 14.46 5.37
N MET A 76 -9.33 14.85 4.49
CA MET A 76 -8.45 16.01 4.70
C MET A 76 -9.22 17.32 4.75
N VAL A 77 -10.16 17.53 3.82
CA VAL A 77 -11.00 18.74 3.78
C VAL A 77 -11.88 18.83 5.04
N LEU A 78 -12.54 17.73 5.42
CA LEU A 78 -13.33 17.69 6.65
C LEU A 78 -12.49 17.98 7.90
N TYR A 79 -11.27 17.44 7.96
CA TYR A 79 -10.35 17.71 9.06
C TYR A 79 -10.00 19.20 9.15
N GLN A 80 -9.69 19.83 8.01
CA GLN A 80 -9.34 21.25 7.96
C GLN A 80 -10.54 22.14 8.28
N LEU A 81 -11.71 21.90 7.66
CA LEU A 81 -12.92 22.69 7.89
C LEU A 81 -13.39 22.66 9.35
N THR A 82 -13.23 21.49 10.01
CA THR A 82 -13.62 21.33 11.42
C THR A 82 -12.49 21.63 12.41
N LYS A 83 -11.34 22.14 11.93
CA LYS A 83 -10.14 22.38 12.75
C LYS A 83 -9.77 21.17 13.61
N GLY A 84 -9.93 19.96 13.07
CA GLY A 84 -9.63 18.71 13.74
C GLY A 84 -10.76 18.14 14.62
N ALA A 85 -11.87 18.85 14.84
CA ALA A 85 -12.98 18.38 15.68
C ALA A 85 -13.59 17.06 15.17
N VAL A 86 -13.62 16.85 13.85
CA VAL A 86 -14.08 15.60 13.24
C VAL A 86 -13.25 14.40 13.68
N ALA A 87 -11.96 14.56 13.89
CA ALA A 87 -11.12 13.46 14.35
C ALA A 87 -11.44 13.04 15.80
N VAL A 88 -11.79 13.99 16.65
CA VAL A 88 -12.16 13.73 18.05
C VAL A 88 -13.54 13.08 18.15
N THR A 89 -14.51 13.55 17.36
CA THR A 89 -15.90 13.09 17.44
C THR A 89 -16.18 11.83 16.61
N LEU A 90 -15.60 11.72 15.43
CA LEU A 90 -15.91 10.66 14.45
C LEU A 90 -14.97 9.45 14.58
N LYS A 91 -13.70 9.67 14.91
CA LYS A 91 -12.71 8.58 15.03
C LYS A 91 -13.12 7.50 16.04
N PRO A 92 -13.60 7.81 17.26
CA PRO A 92 -14.06 6.76 18.18
C PRO A 92 -15.23 5.95 17.64
N LYS A 93 -16.19 6.62 16.97
CA LYS A 93 -17.40 5.99 16.41
C LYS A 93 -17.08 5.08 15.21
N LEU A 94 -16.13 5.50 14.38
CA LEU A 94 -15.72 4.74 13.18
C LEU A 94 -14.65 3.67 13.46
N SER A 95 -14.00 3.70 14.62
CA SER A 95 -12.91 2.79 14.94
C SER A 95 -13.33 1.32 14.90
N LEU A 96 -14.47 0.97 15.49
CA LEU A 96 -14.97 -0.40 15.51
C LEU A 96 -15.41 -0.90 14.13
N PRO A 97 -16.28 -0.18 13.39
CA PRO A 97 -16.65 -0.59 12.03
C PRO A 97 -15.46 -0.62 11.07
N ALA A 98 -14.48 0.28 11.20
CA ALA A 98 -13.27 0.25 10.39
C ALA A 98 -12.43 -1.00 10.66
N LYS A 99 -12.27 -1.42 11.93
CA LYS A 99 -11.58 -2.67 12.28
C LYS A 99 -12.32 -3.89 11.74
N ALA A 100 -13.65 -3.92 11.83
CA ALA A 100 -14.46 -4.99 11.28
C ALA A 100 -14.32 -5.08 9.75
N ALA A 101 -14.38 -3.94 9.05
CA ALA A 101 -14.16 -3.87 7.61
C ALA A 101 -12.74 -4.34 7.23
N LEU A 102 -11.71 -3.97 8.00
CA LEU A 102 -10.34 -4.43 7.79
C LEU A 102 -10.24 -5.95 7.90
N LEU A 103 -10.85 -6.56 8.93
CA LEU A 103 -10.88 -8.02 9.07
C LEU A 103 -11.59 -8.69 7.90
N LEU A 104 -12.70 -8.13 7.42
CA LEU A 104 -13.41 -8.65 6.26
C LEU A 104 -12.55 -8.59 5.00
N ILE A 105 -11.84 -7.49 4.75
CA ILE A 105 -10.93 -7.34 3.60
C ILE A 105 -9.79 -8.36 3.68
N ILE A 106 -9.16 -8.50 4.85
CA ILE A 106 -8.09 -9.49 5.06
C ILE A 106 -8.61 -10.91 4.78
N THR A 107 -9.79 -11.25 5.28
CA THR A 107 -10.40 -12.57 5.08
C THR A 107 -10.73 -12.79 3.60
N ALA A 108 -11.29 -11.79 2.92
CA ALA A 108 -11.59 -11.88 1.49
C ALA A 108 -10.32 -12.10 0.66
N ASN A 109 -9.26 -11.33 0.91
CA ASN A 109 -7.97 -11.49 0.24
C ASN A 109 -7.35 -12.89 0.51
N ALA A 110 -7.40 -13.36 1.76
CA ALA A 110 -6.92 -14.69 2.13
C ALA A 110 -7.71 -15.80 1.41
N THR A 111 -9.03 -15.64 1.24
CA THR A 111 -9.88 -16.57 0.50
C THR A 111 -9.50 -16.62 -0.97
N GLY A 112 -9.24 -15.46 -1.60
CA GLY A 112 -8.74 -15.37 -2.98
C GLY A 112 -7.39 -16.06 -3.18
N CYS A 113 -6.53 -16.08 -2.15
CA CYS A 113 -5.22 -16.74 -2.18
C CYS A 113 -5.28 -18.26 -1.91
N ALA A 114 -6.34 -18.76 -1.30
CA ALA A 114 -6.45 -20.16 -0.88
C ALA A 114 -6.23 -21.20 -2.01
N PRO A 115 -6.73 -21.03 -3.25
CA PRO A 115 -6.48 -21.97 -4.35
C PRO A 115 -4.98 -22.11 -4.68
N PHE A 116 -4.23 -21.01 -4.62
CA PHE A 116 -2.79 -21.00 -4.91
C PHE A 116 -1.99 -21.69 -3.80
N LEU A 117 -2.40 -21.55 -2.54
CA LEU A 117 -1.78 -22.26 -1.40
C LEU A 117 -2.01 -23.77 -1.45
N ARG A 118 -3.14 -24.21 -1.99
CA ARG A 118 -3.44 -25.65 -2.16
C ARG A 118 -2.63 -26.28 -3.28
N ASN A 119 -2.31 -25.50 -4.33
CA ASN A 119 -1.61 -25.97 -5.52
C ASN A 119 -0.35 -25.13 -5.74
N LEU A 120 0.62 -25.25 -4.83
CA LEU A 120 1.91 -24.54 -4.93
C LEU A 120 2.72 -25.10 -6.12
N THR A 121 2.82 -24.31 -7.16
CA THR A 121 3.70 -24.60 -8.30
C THR A 121 5.11 -24.11 -8.04
N PRO A 122 6.16 -24.71 -8.66
CA PRO A 122 7.53 -24.21 -8.56
C PRO A 122 7.67 -22.74 -8.99
N THR A 123 6.86 -22.30 -9.93
CA THR A 123 6.80 -20.89 -10.37
C THR A 123 6.29 -19.98 -9.27
N LEU A 124 5.19 -20.34 -8.59
CA LEU A 124 4.66 -19.58 -7.45
C LEU A 124 5.68 -19.48 -6.32
N VAL A 125 6.36 -20.58 -5.98
CA VAL A 125 7.41 -20.57 -4.94
C VAL A 125 8.54 -19.62 -5.31
N ARG A 126 8.99 -19.62 -6.56
CA ARG A 126 10.02 -18.67 -7.04
C ARG A 126 9.54 -17.21 -6.92
N VAL A 127 8.31 -16.94 -7.31
CA VAL A 127 7.72 -15.59 -7.20
C VAL A 127 7.63 -15.16 -5.73
N MET A 128 7.20 -16.03 -4.81
CA MET A 128 7.19 -15.75 -3.38
C MET A 128 8.58 -15.37 -2.85
N ILE A 129 9.60 -16.15 -3.22
CA ILE A 129 10.98 -15.88 -2.83
C ILE A 129 11.43 -14.51 -3.35
N VAL A 130 11.16 -14.22 -4.61
CA VAL A 130 11.51 -12.91 -5.22
C VAL A 130 10.80 -11.77 -4.51
N VAL A 131 9.50 -11.87 -4.26
CA VAL A 131 8.71 -10.85 -3.54
C VAL A 131 9.27 -10.63 -2.15
N PHE A 132 9.58 -11.72 -1.41
CA PHE A 132 10.16 -11.63 -0.07
C PHE A 132 11.50 -10.85 -0.09
N PHE A 133 12.41 -11.19 -0.99
CA PHE A 133 13.69 -10.48 -1.09
C PHE A 133 13.52 -9.03 -1.57
N LEU A 134 12.58 -8.76 -2.45
CA LEU A 134 12.25 -7.39 -2.85
C LEU A 134 11.74 -6.57 -1.67
N CYS A 135 10.88 -7.13 -0.82
CA CYS A 135 10.42 -6.46 0.40
C CYS A 135 11.59 -6.13 1.34
N LEU A 136 12.45 -7.11 1.61
CA LEU A 136 13.66 -6.87 2.41
C LEU A 136 14.54 -5.77 1.80
N LEU A 137 14.69 -5.78 0.48
CA LEU A 137 15.44 -4.76 -0.25
C LEU A 137 14.81 -3.37 -0.07
N GLY A 138 13.49 -3.26 -0.07
CA GLY A 138 12.78 -2.00 0.19
C GLY A 138 13.14 -1.42 1.55
N PHE A 139 13.06 -2.22 2.62
CA PHE A 139 13.47 -1.80 3.97
C PHE A 139 14.95 -1.41 4.02
N PHE A 140 15.80 -2.22 3.41
CA PHE A 140 17.24 -1.99 3.37
C PHE A 140 17.59 -0.68 2.66
N LEU A 141 17.04 -0.46 1.46
CA LEU A 141 17.27 0.76 0.68
C LEU A 141 16.74 1.99 1.41
N GLY A 142 15.57 1.91 2.02
CA GLY A 142 15.01 3.01 2.83
C GLY A 142 15.91 3.34 4.03
N TYR A 143 16.40 2.34 4.74
CA TYR A 143 17.33 2.54 5.86
C TYR A 143 18.63 3.20 5.38
N TRP A 144 19.26 2.66 4.35
CA TRP A 144 20.51 3.20 3.84
C TRP A 144 20.36 4.60 3.23
N ALA A 145 19.26 4.87 2.52
CA ALA A 145 18.97 6.21 2.02
C ALA A 145 18.90 7.23 3.18
N GLY A 146 18.16 6.90 4.24
CA GLY A 146 18.11 7.77 5.43
C GLY A 146 19.46 7.97 6.09
N ARG A 147 20.29 6.93 6.16
CA ARG A 147 21.65 7.01 6.73
C ARG A 147 22.60 7.85 5.87
N LEU A 148 22.55 7.69 4.55
CA LEU A 148 23.36 8.47 3.60
C LEU A 148 23.00 9.96 3.62
N LEU A 149 21.71 10.26 3.79
CA LEU A 149 21.22 11.64 3.94
C LEU A 149 21.48 12.23 5.35
N LYS A 150 22.14 11.45 6.24
CA LYS A 150 22.48 11.84 7.61
C LYS A 150 21.27 12.30 8.43
N LEU A 151 20.11 11.67 8.21
CA LEU A 151 18.90 11.95 8.97
C LEU A 151 19.03 11.41 10.41
N ASP A 152 18.24 11.99 11.32
CA ASP A 152 18.12 11.49 12.69
C ASP A 152 17.50 10.07 12.71
N PHE A 153 17.77 9.30 13.76
CA PHE A 153 17.38 7.90 13.83
C PHE A 153 15.87 7.65 13.72
N PRO A 154 14.97 8.42 14.37
CA PRO A 154 13.52 8.31 14.17
C PRO A 154 13.11 8.50 12.72
N THR A 155 13.72 9.44 12.00
CA THR A 155 13.44 9.70 10.59
C THR A 155 13.95 8.56 9.69
N VAL A 156 15.16 8.04 9.97
CA VAL A 156 15.68 6.84 9.26
C VAL A 156 14.76 5.64 9.40
N GLN A 157 14.27 5.37 10.61
CA GLN A 157 13.30 4.30 10.84
C GLN A 157 12.01 4.51 10.04
N THR A 158 11.51 5.74 10.01
CA THR A 158 10.31 6.11 9.25
C THR A 158 10.49 5.88 7.76
N VAL A 159 11.61 6.33 7.19
CA VAL A 159 11.93 6.14 5.77
C VAL A 159 12.06 4.66 5.44
N ALA A 160 12.72 3.87 6.28
CA ALA A 160 12.87 2.44 6.09
C ALA A 160 11.50 1.71 6.10
N LEU A 161 10.66 1.99 7.09
CA LEU A 161 9.33 1.38 7.20
C LEU A 161 8.42 1.77 6.02
N ASN A 162 8.40 3.05 5.64
CA ASN A 162 7.59 3.51 4.50
C ASN A 162 8.09 2.93 3.16
N ALA A 163 9.39 2.74 2.98
CA ALA A 163 9.96 2.16 1.77
C ALA A 163 9.67 0.65 1.65
N GLY A 164 9.59 -0.07 2.76
CA GLY A 164 9.36 -1.52 2.77
C GLY A 164 7.89 -1.94 2.84
N MET A 165 7.02 -1.11 3.42
CA MET A 165 5.60 -1.47 3.65
C MET A 165 4.71 -0.94 2.55
N ARG A 166 3.97 -1.83 1.88
CA ARG A 166 3.06 -1.51 0.78
C ARG A 166 1.60 -1.67 1.16
N ASN A 167 0.71 -0.99 0.45
CA ASN A 167 -0.73 -1.10 0.63
C ASN A 167 -1.26 -2.35 -0.10
N ILE A 168 -1.17 -3.50 0.55
CA ILE A 168 -1.61 -4.80 0.03
C ILE A 168 -3.07 -4.76 -0.43
N SER A 169 -3.96 -4.10 0.31
CA SER A 169 -5.38 -4.05 -0.03
C SER A 169 -5.62 -3.33 -1.36
N ALA A 170 -4.94 -2.20 -1.58
CA ALA A 170 -5.02 -1.50 -2.87
C ALA A 170 -4.40 -2.34 -3.99
N GLY A 171 -3.28 -3.02 -3.71
CA GLY A 171 -2.63 -3.93 -4.65
C GLY A 171 -3.51 -5.11 -5.04
N ALA A 172 -4.18 -5.74 -4.07
CA ALA A 172 -5.08 -6.87 -4.31
C ALA A 172 -6.28 -6.47 -5.17
N VAL A 173 -6.92 -5.33 -4.89
CA VAL A 173 -8.04 -4.81 -5.71
C VAL A 173 -7.59 -4.55 -7.15
N LEU A 174 -6.42 -3.94 -7.34
CA LEU A 174 -5.87 -3.71 -8.68
C LEU A 174 -5.49 -5.01 -9.38
N ALA A 175 -4.91 -5.97 -8.66
CA ALA A 175 -4.57 -7.27 -9.22
C ALA A 175 -5.81 -8.00 -9.72
N GLU A 176 -6.89 -8.00 -8.95
CA GLU A 176 -8.14 -8.65 -9.31
C GLU A 176 -8.87 -7.97 -10.48
N ALA A 177 -8.85 -6.63 -10.52
CA ALA A 177 -9.59 -5.85 -11.52
C ALA A 177 -8.89 -5.78 -12.89
N TYR A 178 -7.55 -5.77 -12.93
CA TYR A 178 -6.78 -5.40 -14.13
C TYR A 178 -5.76 -6.44 -14.58
N PHE A 179 -5.54 -7.51 -13.82
CA PHE A 179 -4.51 -8.50 -14.12
C PHE A 179 -5.07 -9.93 -14.13
N PRO A 180 -4.36 -10.89 -14.74
CA PRO A 180 -4.68 -12.31 -14.61
C PRO A 180 -4.71 -12.75 -13.15
N GLY A 181 -5.61 -13.71 -12.82
CA GLY A 181 -5.90 -14.11 -11.44
C GLY A 181 -4.69 -14.60 -10.62
N ASP A 182 -3.63 -15.07 -11.27
CA ASP A 182 -2.39 -15.51 -10.64
C ASP A 182 -1.53 -14.35 -10.07
N VAL A 183 -1.81 -13.09 -10.48
CA VAL A 183 -1.14 -11.90 -9.96
C VAL A 183 -1.60 -11.53 -8.55
N LEU A 184 -2.82 -11.90 -8.18
CA LEU A 184 -3.37 -11.62 -6.85
C LEU A 184 -2.51 -12.21 -5.72
N PHE A 185 -2.07 -13.47 -5.90
CA PHE A 185 -1.36 -14.20 -4.85
C PHE A 185 -0.03 -13.54 -4.43
N PRO A 186 0.89 -13.18 -5.35
CA PRO A 186 2.13 -12.49 -4.99
C PRO A 186 1.89 -11.15 -4.28
N VAL A 187 0.86 -10.41 -4.69
CA VAL A 187 0.51 -9.10 -4.11
C VAL A 187 -0.06 -9.24 -2.71
N ALA A 188 -0.94 -10.23 -2.49
CA ALA A 188 -1.56 -10.46 -1.20
C ALA A 188 -0.63 -11.17 -0.19
N PHE A 189 0.46 -11.77 -0.66
CA PHE A 189 1.45 -12.47 0.17
C PHE A 189 2.55 -11.54 0.70
N SER A 190 2.64 -10.32 0.22
CA SER A 190 3.61 -9.32 0.66
C SER A 190 3.35 -8.87 2.11
N PRO A 191 4.38 -8.56 2.90
CA PRO A 191 4.24 -8.02 4.26
C PRO A 191 3.78 -6.55 4.31
#